data_f754396e3c87a7bb825237b48e2bf934
#
_entry.id   f754396e3c87a7bb825237b48e2bf934
#
_cell.length_a   1.000
_cell.length_b   1.000
_cell.length_c   1.000
_cell.angle_alpha   90.00
_cell.angle_beta   90.00
_cell.angle_gamma   90.00
#
_symmetry.space_group_name_H-M   'P 1'
#
loop_
_entity.id
_entity.type
_entity.pdbx_description
1 polymer ?
#
loop_
_entity_poly.entity_id
_entity_poly.type
_entity_poly.pdbx_seq_one_letter_code
_entity_poly.pdbx_strand_id
1 'polypeptide(L)'
;MPGGTRLRALWDFGCPPAALSSQALPLGMWPALVLWAWLVLGTAGGESPAPTALAGGQPFAVLWNIPSSRCQRRFGVGLPLADYGIVENRGGRFAGQNITIFYKNKFGLYPYISPQGVPHNGGIPQRAPLRAHLARVAGDVRLRLRPAFSGLAVVDWEEWRPLWARNWGRKRVYQLASQRWAQERGRGRRLARRAFERAARALMEQTLLLGRSLRPAGLWGFYRFPDCFNDDWAKVANYTGRCRPAEVQRNDRLRWLWAASAALYPSIYLPPLLPPGLRRRYVHHRLCEALRLAAGRLPVVAYSRLSYRRSPRFLEPVRARGGARCPGVSPRPHGSLSLQADLEHTIGESAALGAAGVVLWGDMSYSRSAVSVATTAPPEPDTDRLGRCLGVPLRAAPHGCLPPRRAAAAFATTSCPSWGPTWPT
;
A
#
# COMPACT_ATOMS: atom_id res chain seq x y z
N MET A 1 25.35 -0.48 49.46
CA MET A 1 25.55 0.83 48.77
C MET A 1 26.31 0.56 47.47
N PRO A 2 25.98 1.27 46.40
CA PRO A 2 24.77 1.33 45.62
C PRO A 2 25.04 0.91 44.17
N GLY A 3 24.06 0.44 43.48
CA GLY A 3 24.17 0.16 42.06
C GLY A 3 22.82 0.33 41.37
N GLY A 4 22.46 1.59 41.12
CA GLY A 4 21.29 1.88 40.32
C GLY A 4 21.54 1.64 38.85
N THR A 5 20.99 0.57 38.30
CA THR A 5 21.01 0.31 36.86
C THR A 5 19.80 0.98 36.23
N ARG A 6 20.03 2.00 35.44
CA ARG A 6 19.03 2.78 34.72
C ARG A 6 18.41 1.94 33.61
N LEU A 7 17.13 1.65 33.71
CA LEU A 7 16.26 1.27 32.60
C LEU A 7 16.00 2.52 31.72
N ARG A 8 16.86 2.79 30.77
CA ARG A 8 16.64 3.71 29.66
C ARG A 8 17.15 3.03 28.40
N ALA A 9 16.29 2.42 27.64
CA ALA A 9 16.45 2.17 26.20
C ALA A 9 15.30 1.35 25.62
N LEU A 10 14.14 1.94 25.39
CA LEU A 10 13.07 1.25 24.60
C LEU A 10 12.23 2.19 23.70
N TRP A 11 12.62 3.45 23.45
CA TRP A 11 11.72 4.38 22.77
C TRP A 11 12.31 5.17 21.59
N ASP A 12 13.39 4.70 20.94
CA ASP A 12 13.93 5.35 19.73
C ASP A 12 13.69 4.50 18.48
N PHE A 13 12.48 4.56 17.92
CA PHE A 13 12.16 4.03 16.60
C PHE A 13 11.47 5.10 15.73
N GLY A 14 12.06 6.28 15.64
CA GLY A 14 11.69 7.26 14.62
C GLY A 14 12.25 6.89 13.25
N CYS A 15 11.56 7.24 12.17
CA CYS A 15 12.15 7.20 10.83
C CYS A 15 13.25 8.25 10.76
N PRO A 16 14.47 7.95 10.30
CA PRO A 16 15.55 8.94 10.19
C PRO A 16 15.13 10.06 9.21
N PRO A 17 15.48 11.34 9.50
CA PRO A 17 15.22 12.45 8.59
C PRO A 17 15.98 12.25 7.28
N ALA A 18 15.41 12.74 6.18
CA ALA A 18 16.06 12.74 4.88
C ALA A 18 17.29 13.68 4.92
N ALA A 19 18.48 13.12 4.79
CA ALA A 19 19.71 13.90 4.70
C ALA A 19 19.71 14.68 3.35
N LEU A 20 19.62 15.99 3.42
CA LEU A 20 19.85 16.90 2.31
C LEU A 20 21.36 17.07 2.13
N SER A 21 21.95 16.41 1.13
CA SER A 21 23.33 16.71 0.71
C SER A 21 23.33 17.99 -0.10
N SER A 22 23.82 19.08 0.47
CA SER A 22 24.14 20.32 -0.24
C SER A 22 25.48 20.11 -0.97
N GLN A 23 25.44 19.94 -2.28
CA GLN A 23 26.63 20.15 -3.13
C GLN A 23 26.56 21.55 -3.72
N ALA A 24 27.50 22.40 -3.32
CA ALA A 24 27.74 23.70 -3.88
C ALA A 24 28.40 23.56 -5.26
N LEU A 25 27.86 24.27 -6.25
CA LEU A 25 28.50 24.48 -7.58
C LEU A 25 29.12 25.86 -7.62
N PRO A 26 30.27 26.03 -8.31
CA PRO A 26 31.00 27.28 -8.33
C PRO A 26 30.36 28.34 -9.25
N LEU A 27 30.46 29.59 -8.81
CA LEU A 27 30.03 30.81 -9.51
C LEU A 27 30.88 31.07 -10.73
N GLY A 28 30.24 31.11 -11.91
CA GLY A 28 30.80 31.69 -13.15
C GLY A 28 29.88 32.79 -13.68
N MET A 29 30.40 33.97 -13.79
CA MET A 29 29.75 35.22 -14.22
C MET A 29 29.18 35.15 -15.66
N TRP A 30 27.92 35.58 -15.86
CA TRP A 30 27.38 36.13 -17.11
C TRP A 30 26.30 37.18 -16.84
N PRO A 31 26.17 38.27 -17.66
CA PRO A 31 25.54 39.51 -17.22
C PRO A 31 24.07 39.68 -17.63
N ALA A 32 23.37 40.34 -16.79
CA ALA A 32 22.36 41.43 -16.96
C ALA A 32 21.44 41.46 -18.21
N LEU A 33 20.71 40.37 -18.57
CA LEU A 33 19.58 40.49 -19.51
C LEU A 33 18.39 39.49 -19.18
N VAL A 34 18.37 38.87 -18.03
CA VAL A 34 17.31 37.91 -17.62
C VAL A 34 16.41 38.49 -16.52
N LEU A 35 16.55 39.76 -16.15
CA LEU A 35 15.81 40.36 -15.01
C LEU A 35 14.38 40.79 -15.35
N TRP A 36 13.88 40.61 -16.57
CA TRP A 36 12.49 40.98 -16.93
C TRP A 36 11.57 39.79 -17.23
N ALA A 37 12.07 38.55 -17.23
CA ALA A 37 11.23 37.36 -17.43
C ALA A 37 10.71 36.72 -16.12
N TRP A 38 11.14 37.20 -14.95
CA TRP A 38 10.76 36.61 -13.63
C TRP A 38 9.59 37.31 -12.92
N LEU A 39 9.04 38.36 -13.52
CA LEU A 39 7.95 39.15 -12.90
C LEU A 39 6.55 38.82 -13.40
N VAL A 40 6.40 37.84 -14.34
CA VAL A 40 5.09 37.44 -14.87
C VAL A 40 4.80 35.93 -14.70
N LEU A 41 5.78 35.13 -14.27
CA LEU A 41 5.51 33.78 -13.80
C LEU A 41 5.19 33.86 -12.30
N GLY A 42 3.94 34.22 -12.02
CA GLY A 42 3.37 34.06 -10.69
C GLY A 42 3.69 32.66 -10.17
N THR A 43 4.16 32.60 -8.97
CA THR A 43 4.40 31.43 -8.14
C THR A 43 3.21 30.47 -8.21
N ALA A 44 3.16 29.61 -9.23
CA ALA A 44 2.46 28.37 -9.14
C ALA A 44 3.29 27.48 -8.21
N GLY A 45 3.33 27.83 -6.94
CA GLY A 45 3.61 26.92 -5.85
C GLY A 45 2.53 25.85 -5.93
N GLY A 46 2.81 24.78 -6.65
CA GLY A 46 1.97 23.60 -6.67
C GLY A 46 1.98 23.03 -5.27
N GLU A 47 1.06 23.48 -4.43
CA GLU A 47 0.68 22.76 -3.22
C GLU A 47 0.33 21.34 -3.68
N SER A 48 1.15 20.40 -3.22
CA SER A 48 0.84 18.97 -3.32
C SER A 48 -0.58 18.83 -2.77
N PRO A 49 -1.53 18.21 -3.52
CA PRO A 49 -2.88 18.06 -3.00
C PRO A 49 -2.79 17.36 -1.65
N ALA A 50 -3.19 18.09 -0.63
CA ALA A 50 -3.12 17.61 0.74
C ALA A 50 -3.88 16.29 0.86
N PRO A 51 -3.48 15.39 1.77
CA PRO A 51 -4.17 14.12 2.07
C PRO A 51 -5.68 14.27 2.31
N THR A 52 -6.10 15.48 2.65
CA THR A 52 -7.48 15.91 2.91
C THR A 52 -8.49 15.59 1.81
N ALA A 53 -8.07 15.49 0.54
CA ALA A 53 -9.01 15.19 -0.56
C ALA A 53 -9.54 13.74 -0.52
N LEU A 54 -8.79 12.79 0.07
CA LEU A 54 -9.20 11.38 0.12
C LEU A 54 -10.21 11.06 1.22
N ALA A 55 -10.20 11.81 2.30
CA ALA A 55 -10.95 11.50 3.51
C ALA A 55 -11.93 12.60 3.94
N GLY A 56 -12.33 13.50 3.03
CA GLY A 56 -13.23 14.58 3.40
C GLY A 56 -12.72 15.46 4.56
N GLY A 57 -11.40 15.73 4.57
CA GLY A 57 -10.77 16.53 5.64
C GLY A 57 -10.11 15.72 6.76
N GLN A 58 -10.26 14.40 6.78
CA GLN A 58 -9.59 13.54 7.78
C GLN A 58 -8.10 13.37 7.46
N PRO A 59 -7.21 13.36 8.48
CA PRO A 59 -5.76 13.23 8.27
C PRO A 59 -5.34 11.82 7.81
N PHE A 60 -6.22 10.83 7.95
CA PHE A 60 -5.96 9.45 7.57
C PHE A 60 -7.21 8.78 7.01
N ALA A 61 -7.12 8.18 5.83
CA ALA A 61 -8.24 7.52 5.17
C ALA A 61 -8.15 5.99 5.26
N VAL A 62 -9.25 5.34 5.61
CA VAL A 62 -9.43 3.90 5.41
C VAL A 62 -10.29 3.69 4.18
N LEU A 63 -9.75 2.98 3.18
CA LEU A 63 -10.39 2.79 1.90
C LEU A 63 -10.75 1.31 1.70
N TRP A 64 -12.02 1.05 1.38
CA TRP A 64 -12.54 -0.30 1.18
C TRP A 64 -12.48 -0.72 -0.28
N ASN A 65 -11.61 -1.66 -0.60
CA ASN A 65 -11.48 -2.23 -1.94
C ASN A 65 -11.67 -3.75 -1.92
N ILE A 66 -12.73 -4.20 -1.28
CA ILE A 66 -13.19 -5.59 -1.24
C ILE A 66 -14.50 -5.66 -2.01
N PRO A 67 -14.70 -6.62 -2.93
CA PRO A 67 -15.92 -6.71 -3.75
C PRO A 67 -17.12 -7.17 -2.91
N SER A 68 -17.70 -6.28 -2.12
CA SER A 68 -18.77 -6.50 -1.15
C SER A 68 -20.19 -6.39 -1.72
N SER A 69 -20.38 -5.84 -2.92
CA SER A 69 -21.70 -5.75 -3.57
C SER A 69 -22.45 -7.09 -3.70
N ARG A 70 -21.72 -8.21 -3.71
CA ARG A 70 -22.29 -9.56 -3.68
C ARG A 70 -22.90 -9.92 -2.31
N CYS A 71 -22.35 -9.39 -1.22
CA CYS A 71 -22.83 -9.67 0.13
C CYS A 71 -24.27 -9.26 0.28
N GLN A 72 -24.60 -8.04 -0.14
CA GLN A 72 -25.95 -7.54 -0.12
C GLN A 72 -26.87 -8.35 -1.06
N ARG A 73 -26.45 -8.58 -2.31
CA ARG A 73 -27.28 -9.29 -3.30
C ARG A 73 -27.52 -10.76 -2.97
N ARG A 74 -26.51 -11.46 -2.41
CA ARG A 74 -26.59 -12.90 -2.17
C ARG A 74 -27.06 -13.26 -0.77
N PHE A 75 -26.76 -12.40 0.21
CA PHE A 75 -26.99 -12.70 1.63
C PHE A 75 -27.90 -11.66 2.31
N GLY A 76 -28.35 -10.61 1.62
CA GLY A 76 -29.15 -9.53 2.19
C GLY A 76 -28.40 -8.64 3.18
N VAL A 77 -27.05 -8.71 3.19
CA VAL A 77 -26.21 -8.00 4.18
C VAL A 77 -25.61 -6.75 3.55
N GLY A 78 -26.06 -5.57 3.98
CA GLY A 78 -25.46 -4.27 3.70
C GLY A 78 -24.31 -4.00 4.68
N LEU A 79 -23.26 -3.32 4.18
CA LEU A 79 -22.14 -2.87 5.01
C LEU A 79 -22.28 -1.36 5.23
N PRO A 80 -22.53 -0.88 6.45
CA PRO A 80 -22.65 0.56 6.71
C PRO A 80 -21.24 1.20 6.84
N LEU A 81 -20.42 1.08 5.80
CA LEU A 81 -19.02 1.54 5.81
C LEU A 81 -18.91 3.04 6.02
N ALA A 82 -19.86 3.81 5.52
CA ALA A 82 -19.90 5.26 5.69
C ALA A 82 -20.04 5.68 7.17
N ASP A 83 -20.78 4.90 7.97
CA ASP A 83 -20.98 5.19 9.40
C ASP A 83 -19.67 5.12 10.19
N TYR A 84 -18.65 4.46 9.61
CA TYR A 84 -17.31 4.32 10.17
C TYR A 84 -16.27 5.21 9.48
N GLY A 85 -16.69 6.14 8.62
CA GLY A 85 -15.77 6.99 7.85
C GLY A 85 -14.93 6.21 6.82
N ILE A 86 -15.33 4.98 6.46
CA ILE A 86 -14.60 4.15 5.49
C ILE A 86 -15.05 4.53 4.08
N VAL A 87 -14.09 4.92 3.25
CA VAL A 87 -14.32 5.33 1.86
C VAL A 87 -14.42 4.09 0.97
N GLU A 88 -15.55 3.94 0.25
CA GLU A 88 -15.74 2.87 -0.73
C GLU A 88 -16.15 3.39 -2.11
N ASN A 89 -16.10 2.53 -3.10
CA ASN A 89 -16.79 2.80 -4.37
C ASN A 89 -18.28 2.60 -4.21
N ARG A 90 -19.08 3.49 -4.81
CA ARG A 90 -20.55 3.47 -4.73
C ARG A 90 -21.11 2.07 -4.97
N GLY A 91 -21.93 1.59 -4.03
CA GLY A 91 -22.57 0.28 -4.08
C GLY A 91 -21.62 -0.89 -3.90
N GLY A 92 -20.54 -0.74 -3.15
CA GLY A 92 -19.56 -1.81 -2.86
C GLY A 92 -18.85 -2.34 -4.10
N ARG A 93 -18.72 -1.53 -5.16
CA ARG A 93 -18.04 -1.93 -6.41
C ARG A 93 -16.53 -2.01 -6.21
N PHE A 94 -15.92 -3.00 -6.83
CA PHE A 94 -14.47 -3.20 -6.75
C PHE A 94 -13.67 -2.10 -7.49
N ALA A 95 -14.18 -1.59 -8.59
CA ALA A 95 -13.60 -0.47 -9.33
C ALA A 95 -14.64 0.66 -9.48
N GLY A 96 -14.20 1.91 -9.30
CA GLY A 96 -15.08 3.08 -9.36
C GLY A 96 -14.30 4.38 -9.28
N GLN A 97 -14.97 5.45 -8.88
CA GLN A 97 -14.39 6.79 -8.91
C GLN A 97 -13.58 7.16 -7.67
N ASN A 98 -13.66 6.37 -6.59
CA ASN A 98 -12.82 6.56 -5.40
C ASN A 98 -11.57 5.69 -5.47
N ILE A 99 -11.69 4.45 -5.99
CA ILE A 99 -10.58 3.51 -6.13
C ILE A 99 -10.72 2.75 -7.43
N THR A 100 -9.71 2.78 -8.29
CA THR A 100 -9.62 1.95 -9.48
C THR A 100 -8.25 1.30 -9.57
N ILE A 101 -8.24 -0.05 -9.67
CA ILE A 101 -7.02 -0.82 -9.94
C ILE A 101 -6.99 -1.19 -11.42
N PHE A 102 -5.88 -0.89 -12.06
CA PHE A 102 -5.58 -1.20 -13.44
C PHE A 102 -4.70 -2.44 -13.53
N TYR A 103 -5.32 -3.59 -13.74
CA TYR A 103 -4.64 -4.87 -13.86
C TYR A 103 -3.94 -5.06 -15.22
N LYS A 104 -2.92 -5.93 -15.26
CA LYS A 104 -2.05 -6.23 -16.41
C LYS A 104 -2.77 -6.50 -17.72
N ASN A 105 -3.92 -7.16 -17.66
CA ASN A 105 -4.71 -7.57 -18.83
C ASN A 105 -5.84 -6.60 -19.18
N LYS A 106 -5.96 -5.49 -18.46
CA LYS A 106 -7.05 -4.52 -18.60
C LYS A 106 -6.56 -3.08 -18.68
N PHE A 107 -5.24 -2.87 -18.85
CA PHE A 107 -4.66 -1.55 -18.90
C PHE A 107 -3.47 -1.50 -19.85
N GLY A 108 -3.66 -0.83 -20.98
CA GLY A 108 -2.67 -0.74 -22.03
C GLY A 108 -2.28 -2.09 -22.61
N LEU A 109 -1.08 -2.18 -23.14
CA LEU A 109 -0.46 -3.39 -23.68
C LEU A 109 0.75 -3.79 -22.82
N TYR A 110 0.51 -4.11 -21.54
CA TYR A 110 1.57 -4.54 -20.64
C TYR A 110 2.19 -5.88 -21.10
N PRO A 111 3.53 -5.95 -21.30
CA PRO A 111 4.19 -7.16 -21.75
C PRO A 111 4.37 -8.14 -20.60
N TYR A 112 3.96 -9.39 -20.78
CA TYR A 112 4.21 -10.46 -19.82
C TYR A 112 4.27 -11.83 -20.48
N ILE A 113 4.84 -12.80 -19.75
CA ILE A 113 4.87 -14.22 -20.12
C ILE A 113 3.91 -14.95 -19.19
N SER A 114 2.95 -15.69 -19.75
CA SER A 114 1.98 -16.46 -18.97
C SER A 114 2.66 -17.60 -18.20
N PRO A 115 1.99 -18.24 -17.22
CA PRO A 115 2.52 -19.43 -16.54
C PRO A 115 2.83 -20.58 -17.51
N GLN A 116 2.16 -20.65 -18.66
CA GLN A 116 2.37 -21.61 -19.73
C GLN A 116 3.51 -21.24 -20.69
N GLY A 117 4.21 -20.12 -20.43
CA GLY A 117 5.32 -19.63 -21.25
C GLY A 117 4.89 -18.81 -22.48
N VAL A 118 3.60 -18.54 -22.66
CA VAL A 118 3.08 -17.75 -23.79
C VAL A 118 3.37 -16.26 -23.61
N PRO A 119 4.05 -15.61 -24.57
CA PRO A 119 4.30 -14.17 -24.51
C PRO A 119 3.04 -13.37 -24.89
N HIS A 120 2.68 -12.39 -24.07
CA HIS A 120 1.65 -11.40 -24.33
C HIS A 120 2.29 -10.03 -24.56
N ASN A 121 1.80 -9.26 -25.53
CA ASN A 121 2.30 -7.92 -25.86
C ASN A 121 3.83 -7.87 -26.04
N GLY A 122 4.41 -8.90 -26.65
CA GLY A 122 5.86 -9.05 -26.82
C GLY A 122 6.58 -9.77 -25.68
N GLY A 123 5.91 -10.10 -24.58
CA GLY A 123 6.41 -10.90 -23.45
C GLY A 123 7.41 -10.20 -22.53
N ILE A 124 8.28 -9.34 -23.09
CA ILE A 124 9.31 -8.58 -22.37
C ILE A 124 9.23 -7.09 -22.70
N PRO A 125 9.68 -6.19 -21.81
CA PRO A 125 9.58 -4.75 -22.02
C PRO A 125 10.18 -4.25 -23.35
N GLN A 126 11.29 -4.83 -23.80
CA GLN A 126 11.98 -4.40 -25.03
C GLN A 126 11.19 -4.71 -26.31
N ARG A 127 10.25 -5.64 -26.26
CA ARG A 127 9.38 -6.01 -27.39
C ARG A 127 8.01 -5.33 -27.34
N ALA A 128 7.71 -4.60 -26.26
CA ALA A 128 6.42 -3.92 -26.12
C ALA A 128 6.28 -2.77 -27.12
N PRO A 129 5.16 -2.65 -27.84
CA PRO A 129 4.90 -1.55 -28.74
C PRO A 129 4.46 -0.31 -27.95
N LEU A 130 5.43 0.46 -27.44
CA LEU A 130 5.20 1.58 -26.50
C LEU A 130 4.13 2.57 -27.00
N ARG A 131 4.20 2.99 -28.28
CA ARG A 131 3.23 3.93 -28.85
C ARG A 131 1.80 3.37 -28.83
N ALA A 132 1.61 2.14 -29.26
CA ALA A 132 0.31 1.47 -29.21
C ALA A 132 -0.16 1.21 -27.77
N HIS A 133 0.77 0.87 -26.86
CA HIS A 133 0.50 0.76 -25.43
C HIS A 133 -0.08 2.07 -24.87
N LEU A 134 0.55 3.21 -25.12
CA LEU A 134 0.09 4.50 -24.62
C LEU A 134 -1.25 4.92 -25.24
N ALA A 135 -1.48 4.67 -26.53
CA ALA A 135 -2.78 4.91 -27.15
C ALA A 135 -3.88 4.09 -26.48
N ARG A 136 -3.62 2.82 -26.18
CA ARG A 136 -4.55 1.94 -25.43
C ARG A 136 -4.76 2.44 -23.99
N VAL A 137 -3.71 2.85 -23.27
CA VAL A 137 -3.79 3.46 -21.93
C VAL A 137 -4.71 4.66 -21.94
N ALA A 138 -4.58 5.56 -22.92
CA ALA A 138 -5.43 6.74 -23.01
C ALA A 138 -6.92 6.36 -23.17
N GLY A 139 -7.24 5.37 -24.00
CA GLY A 139 -8.58 4.82 -24.15
C GLY A 139 -9.12 4.23 -22.84
N ASP A 140 -8.31 3.39 -22.19
CA ASP A 140 -8.69 2.71 -20.94
C ASP A 140 -8.94 3.72 -19.80
N VAL A 141 -8.15 4.81 -19.71
CA VAL A 141 -8.35 5.90 -18.74
C VAL A 141 -9.65 6.65 -19.00
N ARG A 142 -9.91 7.05 -20.26
CA ARG A 142 -11.15 7.78 -20.62
C ARG A 142 -12.41 6.94 -20.37
N LEU A 143 -12.33 5.64 -20.63
CA LEU A 143 -13.44 4.71 -20.43
C LEU A 143 -13.79 4.52 -18.95
N ARG A 144 -12.79 4.47 -18.06
CA ARG A 144 -12.98 4.05 -16.67
C ARG A 144 -13.06 5.19 -15.68
N LEU A 145 -12.41 6.31 -15.95
CA LEU A 145 -12.29 7.43 -15.03
C LEU A 145 -12.98 8.68 -15.61
N ARG A 146 -13.87 9.27 -14.84
CA ARG A 146 -14.50 10.55 -15.21
C ARG A 146 -13.45 11.67 -15.35
N PRO A 147 -13.70 12.75 -16.10
CA PRO A 147 -12.75 13.85 -16.27
C PRO A 147 -12.22 14.42 -14.94
N ALA A 148 -13.09 14.68 -13.98
CA ALA A 148 -12.75 15.19 -12.64
C ALA A 148 -12.41 14.08 -11.64
N PHE A 149 -11.76 12.99 -12.07
CA PHE A 149 -11.35 11.91 -11.19
C PHE A 149 -10.23 12.37 -10.23
N SER A 150 -10.45 12.18 -8.93
CA SER A 150 -9.51 12.55 -7.85
C SER A 150 -9.20 11.39 -6.88
N GLY A 151 -9.63 10.17 -7.21
CA GLY A 151 -9.43 8.99 -6.38
C GLY A 151 -8.08 8.29 -6.60
N LEU A 152 -7.96 7.09 -6.05
CA LEU A 152 -6.78 6.24 -6.22
C LEU A 152 -6.78 5.58 -7.61
N ALA A 153 -5.76 5.84 -8.41
CA ALA A 153 -5.51 5.20 -9.70
C ALA A 153 -4.28 4.30 -9.59
N VAL A 154 -4.49 3.04 -9.25
CA VAL A 154 -3.43 2.11 -8.91
C VAL A 154 -3.15 1.16 -10.05
N VAL A 155 -1.91 1.15 -10.55
CA VAL A 155 -1.48 0.22 -11.60
C VAL A 155 -0.88 -1.03 -10.96
N ASP A 156 -1.49 -2.19 -11.24
CA ASP A 156 -1.07 -3.48 -10.69
C ASP A 156 -0.39 -4.35 -11.76
N TRP A 157 0.91 -4.09 -11.94
CA TRP A 157 1.79 -4.82 -12.83
C TRP A 157 2.87 -5.57 -12.03
N GLU A 158 2.66 -6.84 -11.78
CA GLU A 158 3.50 -7.63 -10.89
C GLU A 158 4.42 -8.64 -11.58
N GLU A 159 4.30 -8.85 -12.89
CA GLU A 159 4.97 -9.95 -13.56
C GLU A 159 6.49 -9.80 -13.58
N TRP A 160 6.98 -8.59 -13.80
CA TRP A 160 8.40 -8.24 -13.70
C TRP A 160 8.62 -6.99 -12.84
N ARG A 161 9.88 -6.70 -12.54
CA ARG A 161 10.32 -5.49 -11.85
C ARG A 161 11.23 -4.68 -12.77
N PRO A 162 11.21 -3.33 -12.74
CA PRO A 162 11.99 -2.51 -13.67
C PRO A 162 13.50 -2.67 -13.52
N LEU A 163 13.99 -3.01 -12.34
CA LEU A 163 15.40 -3.33 -12.14
C LEU A 163 15.68 -4.80 -12.41
N TRP A 164 16.65 -5.07 -13.26
CA TRP A 164 17.08 -6.41 -13.63
C TRP A 164 17.31 -7.35 -12.44
N ALA A 165 18.03 -6.85 -11.43
CA ALA A 165 18.38 -7.62 -10.24
C ALA A 165 17.18 -8.07 -9.39
N ARG A 166 15.99 -7.48 -9.57
CA ARG A 166 14.77 -7.87 -8.87
C ARG A 166 13.92 -8.91 -9.60
N ASN A 167 14.38 -9.37 -10.78
CA ASN A 167 13.70 -10.42 -11.54
C ASN A 167 14.34 -11.80 -11.27
N TRP A 168 14.24 -12.24 -10.01
CA TRP A 168 14.71 -13.55 -9.52
C TRP A 168 13.53 -14.52 -9.29
N GLY A 169 13.81 -15.77 -8.94
CA GLY A 169 12.77 -16.79 -8.75
C GLY A 169 11.95 -16.98 -10.04
N ARG A 170 10.64 -16.98 -9.91
CA ARG A 170 9.72 -17.10 -11.06
C ARG A 170 9.89 -16.01 -12.11
N LYS A 171 10.37 -14.82 -11.72
CA LYS A 171 10.61 -13.70 -12.65
C LYS A 171 11.90 -13.84 -13.45
N ARG A 172 12.75 -14.84 -13.18
CA ARG A 172 13.97 -15.11 -13.96
C ARG A 172 13.67 -15.37 -15.45
N VAL A 173 12.46 -15.82 -15.77
CA VAL A 173 12.00 -15.99 -17.16
C VAL A 173 12.19 -14.71 -17.98
N TYR A 174 11.99 -13.52 -17.40
CA TYR A 174 12.17 -12.24 -18.08
C TYR A 174 13.63 -11.94 -18.37
N GLN A 175 14.55 -12.31 -17.47
CA GLN A 175 16.00 -12.20 -17.71
C GLN A 175 16.42 -13.11 -18.87
N LEU A 176 15.98 -14.38 -18.84
CA LEU A 176 16.32 -15.36 -19.88
C LEU A 176 15.75 -14.97 -21.26
N ALA A 177 14.49 -14.55 -21.30
CA ALA A 177 13.88 -14.07 -22.55
C ALA A 177 14.58 -12.82 -23.10
N SER A 178 15.00 -11.89 -22.22
CA SER A 178 15.75 -10.72 -22.63
C SER A 178 17.17 -11.02 -23.12
N GLN A 179 17.82 -12.05 -22.55
CA GLN A 179 19.12 -12.52 -23.02
C GLN A 179 18.99 -13.13 -24.41
N ARG A 180 18.02 -14.01 -24.66
CA ARG A 180 17.72 -14.55 -25.99
C ARG A 180 17.45 -13.47 -27.01
N TRP A 181 16.60 -12.50 -26.66
CA TRP A 181 16.31 -11.35 -27.49
C TRP A 181 17.59 -10.54 -27.89
N ALA A 182 18.54 -10.40 -26.99
CA ALA A 182 19.81 -9.73 -27.26
C ALA A 182 20.73 -10.58 -28.15
N GLN A 183 20.81 -11.89 -27.92
CA GLN A 183 21.59 -12.87 -28.71
C GLN A 183 21.11 -12.90 -30.16
N GLU A 184 19.80 -12.94 -30.41
CA GLU A 184 19.19 -12.85 -31.75
C GLU A 184 19.64 -11.62 -32.55
N ARG A 185 20.21 -10.61 -31.88
CA ARG A 185 20.70 -9.35 -32.44
C ARG A 185 22.23 -9.20 -32.37
N GLY A 186 22.94 -10.31 -32.18
CA GLY A 186 24.39 -10.33 -32.04
C GLY A 186 24.91 -9.58 -30.80
N ARG A 187 24.10 -9.49 -29.74
CA ARG A 187 24.40 -8.66 -28.57
C ARG A 187 24.47 -9.46 -27.27
N GLY A 188 25.41 -9.10 -26.39
CA GLY A 188 25.68 -9.82 -25.16
C GLY A 188 24.74 -9.47 -23.99
N ARG A 189 24.87 -10.22 -22.90
CA ARG A 189 24.10 -10.14 -21.65
C ARG A 189 24.05 -8.72 -21.05
N ARG A 190 25.16 -7.95 -21.13
CA ARG A 190 25.23 -6.59 -20.58
C ARG A 190 24.23 -5.65 -21.28
N LEU A 191 24.08 -5.81 -22.59
CA LEU A 191 23.13 -5.03 -23.36
C LEU A 191 21.69 -5.47 -23.10
N ALA A 192 21.43 -6.79 -22.94
CA ALA A 192 20.11 -7.31 -22.56
C ALA A 192 19.60 -6.61 -21.28
N ARG A 193 20.46 -6.52 -20.27
CA ARG A 193 20.12 -5.83 -19.00
C ARG A 193 19.80 -4.36 -19.22
N ARG A 194 20.66 -3.62 -19.92
CA ARG A 194 20.45 -2.18 -20.15
C ARG A 194 19.19 -1.91 -20.97
N ALA A 195 18.95 -2.71 -22.01
CA ALA A 195 17.76 -2.59 -22.83
C ALA A 195 16.49 -2.90 -22.06
N PHE A 196 16.52 -3.94 -21.20
CA PHE A 196 15.40 -4.29 -20.32
C PHE A 196 15.08 -3.13 -19.37
N GLU A 197 16.05 -2.66 -18.59
CA GLU A 197 15.82 -1.61 -17.57
C GLU A 197 15.34 -0.29 -18.25
N ARG A 198 15.87 0.06 -19.44
CA ARG A 198 15.42 1.22 -20.21
C ARG A 198 13.98 1.09 -20.69
N ALA A 199 13.63 -0.03 -21.30
CA ALA A 199 12.28 -0.25 -21.81
C ALA A 199 11.26 -0.38 -20.70
N ALA A 200 11.61 -1.05 -19.59
CA ALA A 200 10.77 -1.15 -18.39
C ALA A 200 10.50 0.24 -17.78
N ARG A 201 11.54 1.09 -17.68
CA ARG A 201 11.38 2.48 -17.26
C ARG A 201 10.44 3.23 -18.20
N ALA A 202 10.66 3.19 -19.49
CA ALA A 202 9.84 3.90 -20.46
C ALA A 202 8.36 3.51 -20.38
N LEU A 203 8.05 2.21 -20.28
CA LEU A 203 6.69 1.73 -20.11
C LEU A 203 6.04 2.26 -18.83
N MET A 204 6.69 2.10 -17.68
CA MET A 204 6.11 2.49 -16.39
C MET A 204 6.01 4.00 -16.24
N GLU A 205 7.08 4.73 -16.54
CA GLU A 205 7.16 6.20 -16.40
C GLU A 205 6.14 6.90 -17.30
N GLN A 206 6.10 6.55 -18.59
CA GLN A 206 5.20 7.20 -19.54
C GLN A 206 3.73 6.82 -19.30
N THR A 207 3.45 5.63 -18.78
CA THR A 207 2.10 5.26 -18.37
C THR A 207 1.58 6.15 -17.24
N LEU A 208 2.40 6.39 -16.20
CA LEU A 208 2.01 7.29 -15.11
C LEU A 208 1.87 8.74 -15.58
N LEU A 209 2.82 9.24 -16.36
CA LEU A 209 2.78 10.61 -16.87
C LEU A 209 1.55 10.85 -17.75
N LEU A 210 1.19 9.88 -18.60
CA LEU A 210 -0.03 9.95 -19.40
C LEU A 210 -1.29 9.89 -18.53
N GLY A 211 -1.33 8.99 -17.54
CA GLY A 211 -2.44 8.91 -16.59
C GLY A 211 -2.66 10.23 -15.87
N ARG A 212 -1.59 10.83 -15.36
CA ARG A 212 -1.61 12.14 -14.69
C ARG A 212 -2.02 13.29 -15.61
N SER A 213 -1.58 13.29 -16.86
CA SER A 213 -2.01 14.32 -17.81
C SER A 213 -3.50 14.24 -18.14
N LEU A 214 -4.06 13.04 -18.20
CA LEU A 214 -5.47 12.80 -18.49
C LEU A 214 -6.39 13.00 -17.27
N ARG A 215 -5.90 12.73 -16.07
CA ARG A 215 -6.61 12.85 -14.78
C ARG A 215 -5.66 13.39 -13.71
N PRO A 216 -5.39 14.70 -13.73
CA PRO A 216 -4.33 15.32 -12.91
C PRO A 216 -4.59 15.26 -11.41
N ALA A 217 -5.85 15.28 -10.97
CA ALA A 217 -6.22 15.15 -9.57
C ALA A 217 -6.21 13.68 -9.08
N GLY A 218 -6.04 12.70 -9.98
CA GLY A 218 -5.95 11.29 -9.61
C GLY A 218 -4.63 10.94 -8.95
N LEU A 219 -4.68 10.12 -7.91
CA LEU A 219 -3.50 9.63 -7.19
C LEU A 219 -2.91 8.41 -7.91
N TRP A 220 -2.12 8.69 -8.94
CA TRP A 220 -1.49 7.68 -9.79
C TRP A 220 -0.25 7.08 -9.16
N GLY A 221 -0.14 5.74 -9.16
CA GLY A 221 1.05 5.03 -8.70
C GLY A 221 0.98 3.54 -8.95
N PHE A 222 2.09 2.84 -8.72
CA PHE A 222 2.14 1.39 -8.86
C PHE A 222 1.96 0.69 -7.52
N TYR A 223 1.12 -0.36 -7.51
CA TYR A 223 1.00 -1.27 -6.38
C TYR A 223 2.34 -1.97 -6.06
N ARG A 224 2.64 -2.14 -4.76
CA ARG A 224 3.89 -2.70 -4.23
C ARG A 224 5.15 -1.89 -4.53
N PHE A 225 5.03 -0.62 -4.77
CA PHE A 225 6.16 0.28 -4.87
C PHE A 225 6.03 1.42 -3.84
N PRO A 226 7.12 1.63 -3.01
CA PRO A 226 8.35 0.84 -2.91
C PRO A 226 8.15 -0.53 -2.26
N ASP A 227 9.14 -1.43 -2.44
CA ASP A 227 9.20 -2.71 -1.73
C ASP A 227 10.44 -2.74 -0.82
N CYS A 228 10.32 -3.38 0.34
CA CYS A 228 11.35 -3.46 1.37
C CYS A 228 12.07 -4.82 1.38
N PHE A 229 11.38 -5.89 0.92
CA PHE A 229 11.89 -7.26 0.92
C PHE A 229 12.45 -7.73 2.27
N ASN A 230 11.80 -7.35 3.36
CA ASN A 230 12.16 -7.74 4.72
C ASN A 230 11.45 -9.03 5.18
N ASP A 231 11.27 -9.99 4.28
CA ASP A 231 10.58 -11.27 4.53
C ASP A 231 11.53 -12.36 5.06
N ASP A 232 12.64 -12.02 5.67
CA ASP A 232 13.71 -12.93 6.06
C ASP A 232 13.74 -13.28 7.56
N TRP A 233 12.66 -13.01 8.29
CA TRP A 233 12.56 -13.24 9.74
C TRP A 233 12.91 -14.67 10.18
N ALA A 234 12.65 -15.67 9.35
CA ALA A 234 12.96 -17.07 9.66
C ALA A 234 14.46 -17.44 9.43
N LYS A 235 15.22 -16.53 8.81
CA LYS A 235 16.63 -16.76 8.42
C LYS A 235 17.62 -15.90 9.21
N VAL A 236 17.12 -14.91 9.94
CA VAL A 236 17.93 -13.92 10.67
C VAL A 236 17.59 -13.97 12.14
N ALA A 237 18.54 -14.42 12.96
CA ALA A 237 18.33 -14.60 14.42
C ALA A 237 17.88 -13.30 15.10
N ASN A 238 18.47 -12.15 14.74
CA ASN A 238 18.14 -10.83 15.29
C ASN A 238 17.35 -10.02 14.27
N TYR A 239 16.15 -10.47 13.90
CA TYR A 239 15.31 -9.79 12.94
C TYR A 239 14.84 -8.41 13.45
N THR A 240 15.26 -7.37 12.78
CA THR A 240 14.91 -5.97 13.09
C THR A 240 13.72 -5.44 12.31
N GLY A 241 13.32 -6.08 11.23
CA GLY A 241 12.32 -5.59 10.28
C GLY A 241 12.85 -4.61 9.23
N ARG A 242 14.07 -4.11 9.38
CA ARG A 242 14.66 -3.10 8.47
C ARG A 242 14.78 -3.61 7.04
N CYS A 243 14.57 -2.71 6.07
CA CYS A 243 14.88 -2.99 4.69
C CYS A 243 16.40 -3.19 4.53
N ARG A 244 16.79 -4.19 3.77
CA ARG A 244 18.22 -4.42 3.53
C ARG A 244 18.86 -3.25 2.80
N PRO A 245 20.10 -2.84 3.09
CA PRO A 245 20.77 -1.71 2.42
C PRO A 245 20.73 -1.79 0.89
N ALA A 246 20.93 -3.00 0.34
CA ALA A 246 20.83 -3.22 -1.11
C ALA A 246 19.43 -2.95 -1.68
N GLU A 247 18.36 -3.15 -0.91
CA GLU A 247 16.99 -2.82 -1.34
C GLU A 247 16.71 -1.32 -1.25
N VAL A 248 17.22 -0.64 -0.23
CA VAL A 248 17.18 0.82 -0.11
C VAL A 248 17.87 1.45 -1.33
N GLN A 249 19.11 1.03 -1.64
CA GLN A 249 19.84 1.49 -2.84
C GLN A 249 19.09 1.21 -4.15
N ARG A 250 18.41 0.05 -4.24
CA ARG A 250 17.56 -0.25 -5.41
C ARG A 250 16.36 0.67 -5.51
N ASN A 251 15.75 1.01 -4.40
CA ASN A 251 14.66 2.00 -4.37
C ASN A 251 15.18 3.39 -4.79
N ASP A 252 16.38 3.80 -4.33
CA ASP A 252 17.00 5.08 -4.74
C ASP A 252 17.25 5.14 -6.26
N ARG A 253 17.57 4.01 -6.89
CA ARG A 253 17.68 3.91 -8.36
C ARG A 253 16.35 4.08 -9.09
N LEU A 254 15.21 3.99 -8.40
CA LEU A 254 13.87 4.19 -8.95
C LEU A 254 13.33 5.61 -8.73
N ARG A 255 14.19 6.62 -8.46
CA ARG A 255 13.77 8.02 -8.25
C ARG A 255 12.88 8.56 -9.38
N TRP A 256 13.11 8.12 -10.62
CA TRP A 256 12.27 8.45 -11.76
C TRP A 256 10.81 7.96 -11.59
N LEU A 257 10.61 6.81 -10.95
CA LEU A 257 9.27 6.24 -10.68
C LEU A 257 8.54 7.05 -9.60
N TRP A 258 9.27 7.45 -8.56
CA TRP A 258 8.71 8.31 -7.51
C TRP A 258 8.33 9.69 -8.06
N ALA A 259 9.15 10.29 -8.91
CA ALA A 259 8.86 11.56 -9.57
C ALA A 259 7.66 11.49 -10.53
N ALA A 260 7.46 10.35 -11.21
CA ALA A 260 6.30 10.13 -12.07
C ALA A 260 5.02 9.79 -11.30
N SER A 261 5.12 9.35 -10.04
CA SER A 261 3.97 8.98 -9.21
C SER A 261 3.27 10.20 -8.62
N ALA A 262 1.97 10.09 -8.34
CA ALA A 262 1.19 11.03 -7.54
C ALA A 262 0.88 10.49 -6.13
N ALA A 263 1.09 9.19 -5.90
CA ALA A 263 1.02 8.53 -4.60
C ALA A 263 1.91 7.28 -4.59
N LEU A 264 2.30 6.81 -3.39
CA LEU A 264 3.02 5.56 -3.20
C LEU A 264 2.13 4.51 -2.54
N TYR A 265 2.19 3.28 -3.07
CA TYR A 265 1.33 2.17 -2.64
C TYR A 265 2.14 0.97 -2.12
N PRO A 266 2.85 1.09 -0.99
CA PRO A 266 3.55 -0.05 -0.39
C PRO A 266 2.58 -1.13 0.05
N SER A 267 3.00 -2.39 0.05
CA SER A 267 2.21 -3.51 0.57
C SER A 267 2.69 -3.90 1.96
N ILE A 268 1.76 -3.92 2.91
CA ILE A 268 2.00 -4.30 4.31
C ILE A 268 1.28 -5.61 4.70
N TYR A 269 0.92 -6.45 3.73
CA TYR A 269 0.26 -7.72 3.98
C TYR A 269 1.08 -8.62 4.89
N LEU A 270 0.53 -8.96 6.06
CA LEU A 270 1.20 -9.82 7.04
C LEU A 270 1.34 -11.26 6.52
N PRO A 271 2.56 -11.83 6.54
CA PRO A 271 2.75 -13.25 6.31
C PRO A 271 2.14 -14.09 7.44
N PRO A 272 1.51 -15.25 7.14
CA PRO A 272 0.82 -16.05 8.16
C PRO A 272 1.74 -16.65 9.22
N LEU A 273 3.01 -16.88 8.87
CA LEU A 273 4.02 -17.47 9.77
C LEU A 273 4.91 -16.43 10.46
N LEU A 274 4.66 -15.14 10.24
CA LEU A 274 5.42 -14.08 10.91
C LEU A 274 5.02 -14.05 12.39
N PRO A 275 5.99 -14.22 13.32
CA PRO A 275 5.71 -14.19 14.75
C PRO A 275 5.02 -12.90 15.19
N PRO A 276 4.04 -12.96 16.12
CA PRO A 276 3.28 -11.79 16.56
C PRO A 276 4.15 -10.60 17.00
N GLY A 277 5.21 -10.84 17.78
CA GLY A 277 6.13 -9.81 18.27
C GLY A 277 6.98 -9.12 17.18
N LEU A 278 6.98 -9.66 15.94
CA LEU A 278 7.72 -9.10 14.81
C LEU A 278 6.83 -8.35 13.79
N ARG A 279 5.50 -8.50 13.89
CA ARG A 279 4.55 -7.98 12.90
C ARG A 279 4.62 -6.46 12.78
N ARG A 280 4.64 -5.74 13.92
CA ARG A 280 4.76 -4.29 13.94
C ARG A 280 6.06 -3.82 13.27
N ARG A 281 7.22 -4.41 13.62
CA ARG A 281 8.52 -4.08 13.02
C ARG A 281 8.53 -4.30 11.50
N TYR A 282 7.91 -5.40 11.05
CA TYR A 282 7.77 -5.71 9.62
C TYR A 282 7.01 -4.61 8.87
N VAL A 283 5.87 -4.16 9.40
CA VAL A 283 5.05 -3.09 8.80
C VAL A 283 5.76 -1.75 8.91
N HIS A 284 6.26 -1.40 10.10
CA HIS A 284 6.97 -0.16 10.39
C HIS A 284 8.02 0.18 9.34
N HIS A 285 8.95 -0.72 9.10
CA HIS A 285 10.06 -0.44 8.18
C HIS A 285 9.65 -0.41 6.70
N ARG A 286 8.57 -1.07 6.31
CA ARG A 286 7.97 -0.93 4.97
C ARG A 286 7.38 0.46 4.76
N LEU A 287 6.70 0.97 5.78
CA LEU A 287 6.14 2.32 5.77
C LEU A 287 7.25 3.38 5.83
N CYS A 288 8.21 3.23 6.74
CA CYS A 288 9.36 4.15 6.84
C CYS A 288 10.09 4.29 5.50
N GLU A 289 10.33 3.20 4.78
CA GLU A 289 10.95 3.27 3.44
C GLU A 289 10.07 4.01 2.43
N ALA A 290 8.76 3.81 2.46
CA ALA A 290 7.84 4.53 1.59
C ALA A 290 7.80 6.04 1.94
N LEU A 291 7.73 6.38 3.22
CA LEU A 291 7.73 7.76 3.69
C LEU A 291 9.07 8.46 3.39
N ARG A 292 10.20 7.77 3.53
CA ARG A 292 11.52 8.27 3.13
C ARG A 292 11.54 8.68 1.66
N LEU A 293 11.00 7.83 0.78
CA LEU A 293 10.98 8.09 -0.67
C LEU A 293 9.91 9.12 -1.07
N ALA A 294 8.82 9.19 -0.33
CA ALA A 294 7.79 10.22 -0.48
C ALA A 294 8.32 11.62 -0.15
N ALA A 295 9.31 11.71 0.73
CA ALA A 295 9.99 12.96 1.16
C ALA A 295 9.01 14.09 1.52
N GLY A 296 7.89 13.77 2.17
CA GLY A 296 6.82 14.71 2.53
C GLY A 296 6.01 15.27 1.35
N ARG A 297 6.31 14.87 0.12
CA ARG A 297 5.66 15.40 -1.10
C ARG A 297 4.59 14.52 -1.70
N LEU A 298 4.66 13.22 -1.45
CA LEU A 298 3.71 12.25 -1.98
C LEU A 298 2.92 11.60 -0.85
N PRO A 299 1.59 11.47 -0.97
CA PRO A 299 0.82 10.68 -0.04
C PRO A 299 1.24 9.20 -0.13
N VAL A 300 1.40 8.56 1.03
CA VAL A 300 1.63 7.13 1.15
C VAL A 300 0.33 6.47 1.56
N VAL A 301 -0.20 5.59 0.72
CA VAL A 301 -1.44 4.84 0.98
C VAL A 301 -1.11 3.35 0.95
N ALA A 302 -1.03 2.73 2.11
CA ALA A 302 -0.57 1.36 2.24
C ALA A 302 -1.65 0.34 1.87
N TYR A 303 -1.29 -0.71 1.15
CA TYR A 303 -2.17 -1.83 0.89
C TYR A 303 -2.12 -2.85 2.02
N SER A 304 -3.25 -3.06 2.69
CA SER A 304 -3.47 -4.07 3.72
C SER A 304 -4.57 -5.04 3.32
N ARG A 305 -4.75 -6.10 4.09
CA ARG A 305 -5.83 -7.09 3.96
C ARG A 305 -6.41 -7.39 5.35
N LEU A 306 -7.64 -7.84 5.39
CA LEU A 306 -8.26 -8.37 6.61
C LEU A 306 -7.83 -9.82 6.92
N SER A 307 -7.08 -10.45 6.02
CA SER A 307 -6.52 -11.80 6.19
C SER A 307 -5.02 -11.81 5.97
N TYR A 308 -4.33 -12.84 6.50
CA TYR A 308 -2.92 -13.03 6.22
C TYR A 308 -2.65 -13.29 4.73
N ARG A 309 -1.48 -12.89 4.27
CA ARG A 309 -1.03 -13.04 2.88
C ARG A 309 -1.12 -14.49 2.41
N ARG A 310 -1.93 -14.75 1.37
CA ARG A 310 -2.16 -16.09 0.79
C ARG A 310 -2.72 -17.11 1.79
N SER A 311 -3.52 -16.65 2.75
CA SER A 311 -4.20 -17.49 3.74
C SER A 311 -5.67 -17.06 3.86
N PRO A 312 -6.60 -17.99 4.10
CA PRO A 312 -7.98 -17.66 4.42
C PRO A 312 -8.14 -17.16 5.86
N ARG A 313 -7.11 -17.32 6.71
CA ARG A 313 -7.14 -16.91 8.11
C ARG A 313 -7.17 -15.39 8.22
N PHE A 314 -8.14 -14.87 8.97
CA PHE A 314 -8.27 -13.44 9.24
C PHE A 314 -7.21 -12.93 10.22
N LEU A 315 -6.93 -11.63 10.14
CA LEU A 315 -6.10 -10.91 11.11
C LEU A 315 -6.80 -10.90 12.48
N GLU A 316 -6.03 -10.82 13.53
CA GLU A 316 -6.56 -10.75 14.89
C GLU A 316 -7.14 -9.34 15.14
N PRO A 317 -8.40 -9.26 15.64
CA PRO A 317 -9.04 -7.96 15.92
C PRO A 317 -8.43 -7.29 17.14
N VAL A 318 -8.61 -5.97 17.25
CA VAL A 318 -8.22 -5.19 18.43
C VAL A 318 -9.06 -5.67 19.64
N ARG A 319 -8.41 -6.11 20.68
CA ARG A 319 -9.09 -6.31 21.98
C ARG A 319 -9.13 -4.98 22.72
N ALA A 320 -10.32 -4.50 23.03
CA ALA A 320 -10.48 -3.31 23.86
C ALA A 320 -9.73 -3.49 25.18
N ARG A 321 -8.76 -2.63 25.49
CA ARG A 321 -8.15 -2.55 26.82
C ARG A 321 -9.22 -1.96 27.75
N GLY A 322 -9.55 -2.68 28.84
CA GLY A 322 -10.35 -2.11 29.92
C GLY A 322 -11.87 -2.22 29.77
N GLY A 323 -12.40 -3.10 28.93
CA GLY A 323 -13.80 -3.47 28.97
C GLY A 323 -14.15 -4.15 30.31
N ALA A 324 -15.17 -3.67 31.00
CA ALA A 324 -15.71 -4.28 32.20
C ALA A 324 -15.88 -5.80 31.98
N ARG A 325 -15.41 -6.60 32.93
CA ARG A 325 -15.57 -8.05 32.89
C ARG A 325 -17.07 -8.34 32.88
N CYS A 326 -17.56 -8.99 31.84
CA CYS A 326 -18.90 -9.55 31.87
C CYS A 326 -18.90 -10.71 32.88
N PRO A 327 -19.78 -10.69 33.90
CA PRO A 327 -19.90 -11.80 34.83
C PRO A 327 -20.33 -13.07 34.09
N GLY A 328 -19.60 -14.17 34.27
CA GLY A 328 -19.96 -15.48 33.75
C GLY A 328 -19.08 -16.06 32.64
N VAL A 329 -18.06 -15.37 32.15
CA VAL A 329 -17.09 -15.91 31.19
C VAL A 329 -15.79 -16.28 31.91
N SER A 330 -15.60 -17.58 32.16
CA SER A 330 -14.36 -18.13 32.72
C SER A 330 -13.17 -17.77 31.79
N PRO A 331 -12.06 -17.24 32.34
CA PRO A 331 -10.84 -17.06 31.58
C PRO A 331 -10.27 -18.42 31.21
N ARG A 332 -10.10 -18.74 29.95
CA ARG A 332 -9.26 -19.88 29.56
C ARG A 332 -7.83 -19.60 30.06
N PRO A 333 -7.23 -20.50 30.84
CA PRO A 333 -5.85 -20.37 31.26
C PRO A 333 -4.96 -20.59 30.02
N HIS A 334 -3.92 -19.79 29.89
CA HIS A 334 -2.92 -19.73 28.81
C HIS A 334 -3.25 -18.78 27.66
N GLY A 335 -2.74 -17.59 27.78
CA GLY A 335 -2.74 -16.63 26.71
C GLY A 335 -2.26 -15.26 27.15
N SER A 336 -1.04 -15.24 27.56
CA SER A 336 -0.05 -14.17 27.42
C SER A 336 -0.56 -12.76 27.14
N LEU A 337 -0.13 -11.87 27.95
CA LEU A 337 -0.20 -10.42 28.02
C LEU A 337 0.27 -9.62 26.77
N SER A 338 0.39 -10.20 25.58
CA SER A 338 1.04 -9.49 24.46
C SER A 338 0.44 -9.71 23.07
N LEU A 339 -0.83 -9.97 22.94
CA LEU A 339 -1.47 -9.96 21.61
C LEU A 339 -2.05 -8.59 21.34
N GLN A 340 -1.19 -7.61 21.03
CA GLN A 340 -1.60 -6.42 20.31
C GLN A 340 -2.13 -6.88 18.96
N ALA A 341 -3.35 -6.47 18.65
CA ALA A 341 -4.06 -6.97 17.49
C ALA A 341 -3.35 -6.60 16.19
N ASP A 342 -3.39 -7.48 15.20
CA ASP A 342 -2.78 -7.29 13.90
C ASP A 342 -3.28 -6.04 13.16
N LEU A 343 -4.51 -5.60 13.46
CA LEU A 343 -5.04 -4.36 12.91
C LEU A 343 -4.32 -3.12 13.46
N GLU A 344 -3.89 -3.13 14.75
CA GLU A 344 -3.02 -2.08 15.30
C GLU A 344 -1.64 -2.10 14.62
N HIS A 345 -1.09 -3.29 14.37
CA HIS A 345 0.20 -3.44 13.70
C HIS A 345 0.18 -3.04 12.22
N THR A 346 -0.97 -2.99 11.59
CA THR A 346 -1.12 -2.63 10.17
C THR A 346 -1.73 -1.23 10.01
N ILE A 347 -3.02 -1.07 10.31
CA ILE A 347 -3.75 0.19 10.14
C ILE A 347 -3.26 1.23 11.16
N GLY A 348 -3.16 0.85 12.44
CA GLY A 348 -2.71 1.73 13.51
C GLY A 348 -1.28 2.21 13.29
N GLU A 349 -0.35 1.32 12.90
CA GLU A 349 1.04 1.71 12.61
C GLU A 349 1.12 2.63 11.38
N SER A 350 0.26 2.41 10.37
CA SER A 350 0.19 3.30 9.20
C SER A 350 -0.24 4.73 9.59
N ALA A 351 -1.26 4.85 10.43
CA ALA A 351 -1.72 6.14 10.93
C ALA A 351 -0.67 6.81 11.83
N ALA A 352 -0.06 6.06 12.75
CA ALA A 352 0.95 6.57 13.68
C ALA A 352 2.20 7.12 12.98
N LEU A 353 2.57 6.56 11.84
CA LEU A 353 3.72 7.02 11.04
C LEU A 353 3.38 8.17 10.07
N GLY A 354 2.13 8.64 10.02
CA GLY A 354 1.72 9.73 9.13
C GLY A 354 1.51 9.32 7.68
N ALA A 355 1.18 8.04 7.41
CA ALA A 355 0.65 7.67 6.10
C ALA A 355 -0.68 8.38 5.83
N ALA A 356 -0.99 8.68 4.57
CA ALA A 356 -2.24 9.32 4.18
C ALA A 356 -3.46 8.38 4.28
N GLY A 357 -3.21 7.07 4.33
CA GLY A 357 -4.27 6.10 4.49
C GLY A 357 -3.86 4.66 4.24
N VAL A 358 -4.87 3.80 4.29
CA VAL A 358 -4.75 2.36 4.05
C VAL A 358 -5.86 1.88 3.12
N VAL A 359 -5.52 1.06 2.12
CA VAL A 359 -6.49 0.33 1.30
C VAL A 359 -6.65 -1.07 1.86
N LEU A 360 -7.86 -1.40 2.29
CA LEU A 360 -8.25 -2.76 2.64
C LEU A 360 -8.64 -3.50 1.36
N TRP A 361 -7.71 -4.25 0.80
CA TRP A 361 -7.93 -5.01 -0.43
C TRP A 361 -8.35 -6.44 -0.14
N GLY A 362 -9.33 -6.93 -0.89
CA GLY A 362 -9.73 -8.33 -0.90
C GLY A 362 -10.17 -8.80 -2.27
N ASP A 363 -10.12 -10.11 -2.49
CA ASP A 363 -10.63 -10.75 -3.70
C ASP A 363 -12.01 -11.37 -3.46
N MET A 364 -12.54 -12.03 -4.49
CA MET A 364 -13.86 -12.67 -4.44
C MET A 364 -13.94 -13.82 -3.43
N SER A 365 -12.83 -14.28 -2.85
CA SER A 365 -12.86 -15.37 -1.85
C SER A 365 -13.58 -14.94 -0.58
N TYR A 366 -13.54 -13.65 -0.23
CA TYR A 366 -14.25 -13.08 0.92
C TYR A 366 -15.79 -13.22 0.85
N SER A 367 -16.34 -13.39 -0.36
CA SER A 367 -17.78 -13.46 -0.60
C SER A 367 -18.24 -14.79 -1.25
N ARG A 368 -17.36 -15.80 -1.33
CA ARG A 368 -17.66 -17.05 -2.07
C ARG A 368 -18.61 -18.00 -1.36
N SER A 369 -18.54 -18.12 -0.04
CA SER A 369 -19.41 -19.04 0.68
C SER A 369 -19.78 -18.53 2.07
N ALA A 370 -21.02 -18.74 2.43
CA ALA A 370 -21.48 -18.64 3.81
C ALA A 370 -20.78 -19.67 4.73
N VAL A 371 -20.23 -20.74 4.16
CA VAL A 371 -19.66 -21.90 4.87
C VAL A 371 -18.24 -21.67 5.38
N SER A 372 -17.41 -20.88 4.70
CA SER A 372 -16.05 -20.60 5.19
C SER A 372 -16.03 -19.78 6.50
N VAL A 373 -17.18 -19.33 6.93
CA VAL A 373 -17.38 -18.51 8.14
C VAL A 373 -18.13 -19.27 9.24
N ALA A 374 -18.93 -20.28 8.87
CA ALA A 374 -19.80 -20.99 9.79
C ALA A 374 -19.06 -21.89 10.80
N THR A 375 -17.78 -22.13 10.65
CA THR A 375 -17.04 -23.10 11.50
C THR A 375 -16.52 -22.51 12.80
N THR A 376 -16.75 -21.26 13.14
CA THR A 376 -16.17 -20.64 14.35
C THR A 376 -17.08 -19.78 15.21
N ALA A 377 -18.40 -19.68 14.96
CA ALA A 377 -19.29 -18.88 15.80
C ALA A 377 -20.66 -19.53 16.07
N PRO A 378 -21.19 -19.45 17.31
CA PRO A 378 -22.54 -19.88 17.64
C PRO A 378 -23.61 -18.91 17.13
N PRO A 379 -24.89 -19.33 16.99
CA PRO A 379 -25.94 -18.56 16.33
C PRO A 379 -26.51 -17.45 17.20
N GLU A 380 -26.49 -16.20 16.68
CA GLU A 380 -27.24 -15.08 17.23
C GLU A 380 -27.73 -14.16 16.12
N PRO A 381 -28.91 -13.49 16.25
CA PRO A 381 -29.79 -13.34 15.08
C PRO A 381 -29.52 -12.20 14.14
N ASP A 382 -28.77 -11.21 14.17
CA ASP A 382 -28.64 -10.22 13.06
C ASP A 382 -27.24 -9.62 12.82
N THR A 383 -26.41 -9.54 13.82
CA THR A 383 -25.02 -9.11 13.71
C THR A 383 -24.13 -10.17 13.06
N ASP A 384 -24.58 -11.41 13.08
CA ASP A 384 -23.90 -12.59 12.56
C ASP A 384 -23.88 -12.65 11.02
N ARG A 385 -24.86 -11.99 10.35
CA ARG A 385 -24.90 -11.92 8.87
C ARG A 385 -23.80 -11.03 8.31
N LEU A 386 -23.46 -9.94 8.98
CA LEU A 386 -22.38 -9.05 8.57
C LEU A 386 -21.02 -9.74 8.74
N GLY A 387 -20.83 -10.41 9.87
CA GLY A 387 -19.66 -11.24 10.14
C GLY A 387 -19.47 -12.34 9.10
N ARG A 388 -20.54 -13.01 8.67
CA ARG A 388 -20.49 -14.04 7.62
C ARG A 388 -20.10 -13.49 6.26
N CYS A 389 -20.53 -12.31 5.92
CA CYS A 389 -20.19 -11.72 4.64
C CYS A 389 -18.72 -11.27 4.56
N LEU A 390 -18.21 -10.74 5.66
CA LEU A 390 -16.84 -10.23 5.74
C LEU A 390 -15.84 -11.29 6.22
N GLY A 391 -16.33 -12.41 6.81
CA GLY A 391 -15.49 -13.36 7.55
C GLY A 391 -14.79 -12.71 8.74
N VAL A 392 -15.29 -11.58 9.21
CA VAL A 392 -14.84 -10.89 10.42
C VAL A 392 -15.86 -11.18 11.50
N PRO A 393 -15.49 -11.75 12.66
CA PRO A 393 -16.40 -11.88 13.78
C PRO A 393 -16.67 -10.48 14.36
N LEU A 394 -17.65 -9.78 13.82
CA LEU A 394 -18.25 -8.61 14.47
C LEU A 394 -19.14 -9.14 15.60
N ARG A 395 -18.54 -9.51 16.71
CA ARG A 395 -19.32 -9.78 17.93
C ARG A 395 -19.83 -8.45 18.46
N ALA A 396 -21.14 -8.26 18.43
CA ALA A 396 -21.79 -7.43 19.42
C ALA A 396 -21.50 -8.05 20.79
N ALA A 397 -20.99 -7.26 21.71
CA ALA A 397 -21.01 -7.66 23.11
C ALA A 397 -22.45 -7.98 23.53
N PRO A 398 -22.68 -8.99 24.41
CA PRO A 398 -23.99 -9.23 24.95
C PRO A 398 -24.58 -7.91 25.50
N HIS A 399 -25.88 -7.76 25.31
CA HIS A 399 -26.61 -6.56 25.71
C HIS A 399 -26.20 -6.11 27.12
N GLY A 400 -25.62 -4.93 27.25
CA GLY A 400 -25.21 -4.30 28.50
C GLY A 400 -23.72 -4.03 28.70
N CYS A 401 -22.81 -4.54 27.88
CA CYS A 401 -21.37 -4.40 28.16
C CYS A 401 -20.62 -3.34 27.35
N LEU A 402 -21.14 -2.88 26.20
CA LEU A 402 -20.57 -1.71 25.44
C LEU A 402 -21.60 -1.16 24.44
N PRO A 403 -21.77 0.14 24.32
CA PRO A 403 -22.56 0.70 23.24
C PRO A 403 -21.88 0.42 21.90
N PRO A 404 -22.62 0.09 20.83
CA PRO A 404 -22.09 -0.31 19.52
C PRO A 404 -21.16 0.73 18.84
N ARG A 405 -21.21 1.97 19.30
CA ARG A 405 -20.38 3.07 18.76
C ARG A 405 -18.89 2.98 19.08
N ARG A 406 -18.47 2.27 20.15
CA ARG A 406 -17.03 2.23 20.54
C ARG A 406 -16.23 1.13 19.88
N ALA A 407 -16.82 0.02 19.49
CA ALA A 407 -16.10 -1.04 18.76
C ALA A 407 -15.76 -0.63 17.32
N ALA A 408 -16.60 0.19 16.72
CA ALA A 408 -16.41 0.71 15.38
C ALA A 408 -15.45 1.92 15.33
N ALA A 409 -15.37 2.69 16.42
CA ALA A 409 -14.38 3.76 16.57
C ALA A 409 -12.92 3.24 16.49
N ALA A 410 -12.69 1.95 16.77
CA ALA A 410 -11.37 1.35 16.58
C ALA A 410 -10.91 1.32 15.12
N PHE A 411 -11.82 1.42 14.13
CA PHE A 411 -11.49 1.56 12.73
C PHE A 411 -11.39 3.02 12.25
N ALA A 412 -12.05 3.95 12.96
CA ALA A 412 -12.15 5.35 12.52
C ALA A 412 -11.40 6.32 13.43
N THR A 413 -11.17 6.00 14.69
CA THR A 413 -10.56 6.91 15.64
C THR A 413 -9.64 6.18 16.60
N THR A 414 -8.46 5.76 16.18
CA THR A 414 -7.32 5.80 17.06
C THR A 414 -6.82 7.25 17.11
N SER A 415 -7.61 8.12 17.74
CA SER A 415 -7.04 9.29 18.35
C SER A 415 -6.09 8.76 19.43
N CYS A 416 -4.79 8.77 19.15
CA CYS A 416 -3.79 8.69 20.19
C CYS A 416 -4.10 9.73 21.25
N PRO A 417 -3.90 9.41 22.55
CA PRO A 417 -3.88 10.46 23.57
C PRO A 417 -2.88 11.50 23.11
N SER A 418 -3.26 12.77 23.19
CA SER A 418 -2.48 13.94 22.83
C SER A 418 -1.06 13.87 23.43
N TRP A 419 -0.10 13.48 22.59
CA TRP A 419 1.31 13.73 22.84
C TRP A 419 1.66 15.00 22.06
N GLY A 420 1.54 16.14 22.75
CA GLY A 420 2.08 17.39 22.26
C GLY A 420 3.60 17.28 22.12
N PRO A 421 4.19 17.75 21.01
CA PRO A 421 5.63 17.88 20.91
C PRO A 421 6.05 19.08 21.79
N THR A 422 6.68 18.83 22.92
CA THR A 422 7.52 19.82 23.58
C THR A 422 8.87 19.78 22.88
N TRP A 423 9.12 20.73 22.00
CA TRP A 423 10.45 21.08 21.53
C TRP A 423 11.11 22.00 22.52
N PRO A 424 12.34 21.76 23.01
CA PRO A 424 13.13 22.77 23.69
C PRO A 424 13.69 23.73 22.65
N THR A 425 13.60 25.02 22.98
CA THR A 425 14.23 26.15 22.29
C THR A 425 15.74 26.00 22.21
#